data_f333f9495cd2491415a6259ee73544f1
#
_entry.id   f333f9495cd2491415a6259ee73544f1
#
_cell.length_a   1.000
_cell.length_b   1.000
_cell.length_c   1.000
_cell.angle_alpha   90.00
_cell.angle_beta   90.00
_cell.angle_gamma   90.00
#
_symmetry.space_group_name_H-M   'P 1'
#
loop_
_entity.id
_entity.type
_entity.pdbx_description
1 polymer ?
#
loop_
_entity_poly.entity_id
_entity_poly.type
_entity_poly.pdbx_seq_one_letter_code
_entity_poly.pdbx_strand_id
1 'polypeptide(L)'
;MIEIAVPENAEGMRLDRFLRKSAGPIGQGLLERQLRQGKIRLDGAKAKANARLQSGQRLTYSTQLIDSVAHGQPQKSTQQIDRKSACDQLAKITIAEHHNWLAVNKPAGLAVQGGSRTTRHIHGLLRAAYPENPPKLVHRLDKDTSGLLLLARHDRAAREMTAGFADKTINKVYLALVI
;
A
#
# COMPACT_ATOMS: atom_id res chain seq x y z
N MET A 1 -23.81 -4.24 -17.26
CA MET A 1 -22.65 -3.34 -17.44
C MET A 1 -23.05 -1.98 -16.89
N ILE A 2 -22.21 -1.37 -16.10
CA ILE A 2 -22.39 -0.01 -15.57
C ILE A 2 -21.48 0.90 -16.37
N GLU A 3 -22.00 2.06 -16.72
CA GLU A 3 -21.26 3.11 -17.41
C GLU A 3 -21.28 4.39 -16.56
N ILE A 4 -20.13 4.98 -16.35
CA ILE A 4 -19.95 6.21 -15.57
C ILE A 4 -19.07 7.17 -16.35
N ALA A 5 -19.51 8.41 -16.50
CA ALA A 5 -18.65 9.49 -16.95
C ALA A 5 -17.72 9.90 -15.81
N VAL A 6 -16.44 10.07 -16.11
CA VAL A 6 -15.44 10.55 -15.15
C VAL A 6 -15.72 12.02 -14.84
N PRO A 7 -16.04 12.37 -13.59
CA PRO A 7 -16.35 13.75 -13.22
C PRO A 7 -15.06 14.59 -13.14
N GLU A 8 -15.18 15.92 -13.24
CA GLU A 8 -14.05 16.85 -13.17
C GLU A 8 -13.19 16.67 -11.92
N ASN A 9 -13.81 16.41 -10.77
CA ASN A 9 -13.09 16.21 -9.50
C ASN A 9 -12.30 14.91 -9.43
N ALA A 10 -12.37 14.05 -10.46
CA ALA A 10 -11.60 12.84 -10.61
C ALA A 10 -10.51 12.94 -11.69
N GLU A 11 -10.32 14.11 -12.30
CA GLU A 11 -9.24 14.32 -13.26
C GLU A 11 -7.87 14.06 -12.63
N GLY A 12 -6.99 13.38 -13.38
CA GLY A 12 -5.67 12.97 -12.90
C GLY A 12 -5.68 11.85 -11.84
N MET A 13 -6.86 11.44 -11.34
CA MET A 13 -6.96 10.34 -10.39
C MET A 13 -6.62 9.00 -11.07
N ARG A 14 -6.01 8.09 -10.32
CA ARG A 14 -5.78 6.74 -10.83
C ARG A 14 -7.10 5.96 -10.93
N LEU A 15 -7.24 5.17 -12.00
CA LEU A 15 -8.41 4.34 -12.24
C LEU A 15 -8.75 3.41 -11.07
N ASP A 16 -7.75 2.74 -10.47
CA ASP A 16 -7.93 1.86 -9.33
C ASP A 16 -8.48 2.59 -8.08
N ARG A 17 -8.03 3.81 -7.86
CA ARG A 17 -8.52 4.66 -6.76
C ARG A 17 -9.95 5.14 -7.02
N PHE A 18 -10.24 5.56 -8.23
CA PHE A 18 -11.56 6.01 -8.63
C PHE A 18 -12.61 4.90 -8.49
N LEU A 19 -12.30 3.70 -9.00
CA LEU A 19 -13.19 2.53 -8.89
C LEU A 19 -13.50 2.17 -7.42
N ARG A 20 -12.49 2.21 -6.53
CA ARG A 20 -12.73 1.97 -5.10
C ARG A 20 -13.58 3.04 -4.44
N LYS A 21 -13.52 4.28 -4.92
CA LYS A 21 -14.36 5.37 -4.42
C LYS A 21 -15.80 5.25 -4.92
N SER A 22 -16.00 4.81 -6.17
CA SER A 22 -17.30 4.79 -6.85
C SER A 22 -18.05 3.48 -6.63
N ALA A 23 -17.36 2.34 -6.63
CA ALA A 23 -17.96 1.00 -6.57
C ALA A 23 -17.68 0.27 -5.25
N GLY A 24 -16.99 0.91 -4.28
CA GLY A 24 -16.69 0.35 -2.97
C GLY A 24 -15.32 -0.35 -2.86
N PRO A 25 -15.02 -0.99 -1.74
CA PRO A 25 -13.68 -1.52 -1.41
C PRO A 25 -13.34 -2.77 -2.24
N ILE A 26 -12.92 -2.58 -3.47
CA ILE A 26 -12.51 -3.66 -4.38
C ILE A 26 -11.10 -4.12 -4.03
N GLY A 27 -10.93 -5.43 -3.79
CA GLY A 27 -9.62 -6.04 -3.58
C GLY A 27 -8.72 -5.95 -4.83
N GLN A 28 -7.42 -5.69 -4.63
CA GLN A 28 -6.47 -5.49 -5.74
C GLN A 28 -6.46 -6.65 -6.74
N GLY A 29 -6.42 -7.89 -6.26
CA GLY A 29 -6.39 -9.07 -7.13
C GLY A 29 -7.64 -9.23 -8.01
N LEU A 30 -8.82 -8.87 -7.48
CA LEU A 30 -10.06 -8.87 -8.24
C LEU A 30 -10.02 -7.79 -9.32
N LEU A 31 -9.63 -6.57 -8.94
CA LEU A 31 -9.52 -5.44 -9.85
C LEU A 31 -8.58 -5.74 -11.03
N GLU A 32 -7.37 -6.23 -10.74
CA GLU A 32 -6.39 -6.59 -11.77
C GLU A 32 -6.88 -7.71 -12.68
N ARG A 33 -7.57 -8.71 -12.13
CA ARG A 33 -8.19 -9.79 -12.91
C ARG A 33 -9.25 -9.24 -13.87
N GLN A 34 -10.13 -8.35 -13.40
CA GLN A 34 -11.19 -7.75 -14.20
C GLN A 34 -10.63 -6.84 -15.32
N LEU A 35 -9.58 -6.06 -15.02
CA LEU A 35 -8.88 -5.24 -16.01
C LEU A 35 -8.22 -6.12 -17.08
N ARG A 36 -7.50 -7.18 -16.69
CA ARG A 36 -6.86 -8.12 -17.62
C ARG A 36 -7.88 -8.83 -18.51
N GLN A 37 -9.04 -9.20 -17.97
CA GLN A 37 -10.14 -9.80 -18.73
C GLN A 37 -10.88 -8.80 -19.63
N GLY A 38 -10.56 -7.49 -19.56
CA GLY A 38 -11.23 -6.45 -20.33
C GLY A 38 -12.68 -6.18 -19.92
N LYS A 39 -13.04 -6.57 -18.69
CA LYS A 39 -14.37 -6.30 -18.09
C LYS A 39 -14.47 -4.90 -17.48
N ILE A 40 -13.35 -4.20 -17.39
CA ILE A 40 -13.25 -2.78 -17.05
C ILE A 40 -12.59 -2.10 -18.24
N ARG A 41 -13.25 -1.09 -18.79
CA ARG A 41 -12.79 -0.37 -19.99
C ARG A 41 -12.92 1.12 -19.78
N LEU A 42 -12.01 1.86 -20.38
CA LEU A 42 -11.99 3.32 -20.44
C LEU A 42 -12.13 3.73 -21.91
N ASP A 43 -13.16 4.46 -22.27
CA ASP A 43 -13.53 4.82 -23.65
C ASP A 43 -13.56 3.60 -24.59
N GLY A 44 -14.08 2.48 -24.09
CA GLY A 44 -14.18 1.22 -24.83
C GLY A 44 -12.87 0.42 -24.92
N ALA A 45 -11.72 1.00 -24.54
CA ALA A 45 -10.41 0.35 -24.58
C ALA A 45 -10.04 -0.33 -23.25
N LYS A 46 -9.16 -1.34 -23.30
CA LYS A 46 -8.56 -1.94 -22.09
C LYS A 46 -7.72 -0.91 -21.36
N ALA A 47 -7.94 -0.78 -20.06
CA ALA A 47 -7.20 0.16 -19.21
C ALA A 47 -6.29 -0.58 -18.22
N LYS A 48 -5.23 0.11 -17.75
CA LYS A 48 -4.38 -0.34 -16.65
C LYS A 48 -4.87 0.24 -15.33
N ALA A 49 -4.63 -0.45 -14.21
CA ALA A 49 -5.05 0.02 -12.89
C ALA A 49 -4.50 1.41 -12.51
N ASN A 50 -3.30 1.73 -12.99
CA ASN A 50 -2.62 3.00 -12.76
C ASN A 50 -2.91 4.08 -13.83
N ALA A 51 -3.81 3.83 -14.78
CA ALA A 51 -4.20 4.83 -15.78
C ALA A 51 -4.73 6.09 -15.08
N ARG A 52 -4.32 7.26 -15.58
CA ARG A 52 -4.81 8.55 -15.10
C ARG A 52 -6.08 8.90 -15.87
N LEU A 53 -7.13 9.20 -15.13
CA LEU A 53 -8.42 9.55 -15.70
C LEU A 53 -8.43 11.00 -16.18
N GLN A 54 -9.17 11.24 -17.26
CA GLN A 54 -9.49 12.58 -17.74
C GLN A 54 -10.98 12.84 -17.56
N SER A 55 -11.34 14.06 -17.26
CA SER A 55 -12.75 14.47 -17.16
C SER A 55 -13.50 14.15 -18.47
N GLY A 56 -14.72 13.66 -18.34
CA GLY A 56 -15.58 13.29 -19.48
C GLY A 56 -15.29 11.90 -20.08
N GLN A 57 -14.20 11.23 -19.72
CA GLN A 57 -13.95 9.87 -20.18
C GLN A 57 -15.06 8.90 -19.70
N ARG A 58 -15.35 7.89 -20.50
CA ARG A 58 -16.38 6.88 -20.24
C ARG A 58 -15.78 5.63 -19.65
N LEU A 59 -16.09 5.35 -18.40
CA LEU A 59 -15.68 4.15 -17.69
C LEU A 59 -16.82 3.13 -17.71
N THR A 60 -16.56 1.93 -18.24
CA THR A 60 -17.52 0.81 -18.22
C THR A 60 -16.98 -0.35 -17.39
N TYR A 61 -17.84 -0.97 -16.57
CA TYR A 61 -17.48 -2.16 -15.80
C TYR A 61 -18.70 -3.06 -15.52
N SER A 62 -18.45 -4.31 -15.16
CA SER A 62 -19.51 -5.29 -14.88
C SER A 62 -20.16 -5.05 -13.51
N THR A 63 -21.48 -5.23 -13.41
CA THR A 63 -22.21 -5.26 -12.12
C THR A 63 -21.66 -6.31 -11.17
N GLN A 64 -21.13 -7.42 -11.68
CA GLN A 64 -20.47 -8.45 -10.87
C GLN A 64 -19.27 -7.92 -10.04
N LEU A 65 -18.71 -6.77 -10.43
CA LEU A 65 -17.70 -6.11 -9.63
C LEU A 65 -18.28 -5.60 -8.30
N ILE A 66 -19.49 -5.04 -8.35
CA ILE A 66 -20.22 -4.53 -7.17
C ILE A 66 -20.76 -5.70 -6.34
N ASP A 67 -21.32 -6.72 -6.96
CA ASP A 67 -21.83 -7.91 -6.28
C ASP A 67 -20.71 -8.64 -5.53
N SER A 68 -19.51 -8.69 -6.12
CA SER A 68 -18.32 -9.24 -5.49
C SER A 68 -17.82 -8.38 -4.31
N VAL A 69 -18.13 -7.08 -4.27
CA VAL A 69 -17.86 -6.19 -3.13
C VAL A 69 -18.91 -6.41 -2.04
N ALA A 70 -20.17 -6.57 -2.39
CA ALA A 70 -21.26 -6.80 -1.43
C ALA A 70 -21.16 -8.17 -0.74
N HIS A 71 -20.65 -9.19 -1.44
CA HIS A 71 -20.45 -10.57 -0.93
C HIS A 71 -18.97 -10.89 -0.64
N GLY A 72 -18.05 -10.01 -1.00
CA GLY A 72 -16.64 -10.11 -0.69
C GLY A 72 -16.42 -9.87 0.79
N GLN A 73 -16.40 -10.94 1.56
CA GLN A 73 -15.83 -10.87 2.89
C GLN A 73 -14.46 -10.17 2.79
N PRO A 74 -14.13 -9.23 3.70
CA PRO A 74 -12.77 -8.71 3.79
C PRO A 74 -11.86 -9.93 3.85
N GLN A 75 -10.89 -10.03 2.91
CA GLN A 75 -9.96 -11.15 2.91
C GLN A 75 -9.39 -11.29 4.32
N LYS A 76 -9.96 -12.24 5.06
CA LYS A 76 -9.35 -12.79 6.27
C LYS A 76 -8.03 -13.39 5.84
N SER A 77 -6.96 -12.70 6.11
CA SER A 77 -5.68 -13.30 6.45
C SER A 77 -4.62 -12.23 6.75
N THR A 78 -4.98 -11.26 7.57
CA THR A 78 -3.99 -10.84 8.54
C THR A 78 -4.26 -11.77 9.72
N GLN A 79 -3.45 -12.82 9.93
CA GLN A 79 -3.37 -13.43 11.25
C GLN A 79 -3.26 -12.24 12.19
N GLN A 80 -4.25 -12.09 13.08
CA GLN A 80 -4.19 -11.05 14.10
C GLN A 80 -2.93 -11.33 14.90
N ILE A 81 -1.88 -10.57 14.58
CA ILE A 81 -0.64 -10.64 15.34
C ILE A 81 -1.00 -10.06 16.70
N ASP A 82 -0.88 -10.88 17.73
CA ASP A 82 -1.05 -10.43 19.11
C ASP A 82 -0.14 -9.24 19.40
N ARG A 83 -0.67 -8.23 20.12
CA ARG A 83 0.05 -7.00 20.43
C ARG A 83 1.39 -7.26 21.12
N LYS A 84 1.42 -8.16 22.10
CA LYS A 84 2.63 -8.52 22.83
C LYS A 84 3.68 -9.09 21.89
N SER A 85 3.29 -10.07 21.08
CA SER A 85 4.18 -10.68 20.07
C SER A 85 4.69 -9.63 19.05
N ALA A 86 3.84 -8.66 18.65
CA ALA A 86 4.26 -7.59 17.76
C ALA A 86 5.29 -6.67 18.41
N CYS A 87 5.07 -6.28 19.67
CA CYS A 87 6.01 -5.47 20.45
C CYS A 87 7.36 -6.18 20.62
N ASP A 88 7.34 -7.46 21.00
CA ASP A 88 8.56 -8.27 21.19
C ASP A 88 9.35 -8.41 19.88
N GLN A 89 8.66 -8.58 18.75
CA GLN A 89 9.31 -8.66 17.44
C GLN A 89 9.91 -7.33 17.02
N LEU A 90 9.20 -6.22 17.24
CA LEU A 90 9.71 -4.88 16.92
C LEU A 90 10.90 -4.51 17.82
N ALA A 91 10.84 -4.81 19.12
CA ALA A 91 11.91 -4.55 20.05
C ALA A 91 13.23 -5.20 19.64
N LYS A 92 13.16 -6.45 19.12
CA LYS A 92 14.35 -7.19 18.65
C LYS A 92 15.05 -6.55 17.45
N ILE A 93 14.33 -5.78 16.65
CA ILE A 93 14.85 -5.14 15.43
C ILE A 93 15.01 -3.63 15.56
N THR A 94 14.50 -3.03 16.62
CA THR A 94 14.66 -1.59 16.88
C THR A 94 16.11 -1.27 17.22
N ILE A 95 16.69 -0.32 16.51
CA ILE A 95 18.07 0.13 16.69
C ILE A 95 18.11 1.43 17.51
N ALA A 96 17.21 2.36 17.19
CA ALA A 96 17.14 3.66 17.83
C ALA A 96 15.73 4.25 17.75
N GLU A 97 15.43 5.09 18.73
CA GLU A 97 14.16 5.80 18.83
C GLU A 97 14.39 7.29 19.09
N HIS A 98 13.52 8.08 18.50
CA HIS A 98 13.46 9.52 18.70
C HIS A 98 11.99 9.96 18.72
N HIS A 99 11.69 11.15 19.21
CA HIS A 99 10.31 11.62 19.23
C HIS A 99 9.67 11.72 17.83
N ASN A 100 10.48 11.96 16.79
CA ASN A 100 10.01 12.08 15.40
C ASN A 100 10.07 10.77 14.62
N TRP A 101 10.97 9.84 14.98
CA TRP A 101 11.22 8.66 14.17
C TRP A 101 11.59 7.43 15.00
N LEU A 102 11.43 6.30 14.37
CA LEU A 102 11.88 4.99 14.84
C LEU A 102 12.75 4.36 13.77
N ALA A 103 13.91 3.85 14.14
CA ALA A 103 14.84 3.16 13.26
C ALA A 103 14.87 1.67 13.59
N VAL A 104 14.64 0.84 12.58
CA VAL A 104 14.65 -0.63 12.74
C VAL A 104 15.63 -1.27 11.77
N ASN A 105 16.31 -2.33 12.21
CA ASN A 105 17.10 -3.21 11.34
C ASN A 105 16.17 -4.29 10.76
N LYS A 106 15.66 -4.05 9.56
CA LYS A 106 14.79 -5.01 8.90
C LYS A 106 15.58 -6.26 8.50
N PRO A 107 15.19 -7.46 8.96
CA PRO A 107 15.82 -8.68 8.48
C PRO A 107 15.45 -8.97 7.02
N ALA A 108 16.31 -9.72 6.32
CA ALA A 108 15.97 -10.31 5.03
C ALA A 108 14.78 -11.26 5.16
N GLY A 109 13.99 -11.40 4.10
CA GLY A 109 12.79 -12.24 4.08
C GLY A 109 11.53 -11.60 4.70
N LEU A 110 11.64 -10.48 5.44
CA LEU A 110 10.51 -9.75 6.01
C LEU A 110 10.13 -8.59 5.09
N ALA A 111 8.91 -8.59 4.58
CA ALA A 111 8.40 -7.51 3.74
C ALA A 111 8.10 -6.25 4.58
N VAL A 112 8.23 -5.07 3.97
CA VAL A 112 7.83 -3.79 4.62
C VAL A 112 6.32 -3.65 4.63
N GLN A 113 5.66 -3.96 3.50
CA GLN A 113 4.20 -3.87 3.35
C GLN A 113 3.61 -5.21 2.91
N GLY A 114 2.36 -5.44 3.27
CA GLY A 114 1.60 -6.60 2.80
C GLY A 114 1.29 -6.53 1.31
N GLY A 115 1.18 -7.69 0.69
CA GLY A 115 0.73 -7.91 -0.66
C GLY A 115 -0.19 -9.12 -0.70
N SER A 116 -0.67 -9.50 -1.89
CA SER A 116 -1.66 -10.58 -2.08
C SER A 116 -1.23 -11.96 -1.53
N ARG A 117 0.07 -12.14 -1.24
CA ARG A 117 0.64 -13.38 -0.70
C ARG A 117 1.53 -13.16 0.54
N THR A 118 1.51 -11.97 1.13
CA THR A 118 2.38 -11.60 2.25
C THR A 118 1.53 -11.31 3.48
N THR A 119 1.47 -12.26 4.39
CA THR A 119 0.70 -12.17 5.64
C THR A 119 1.48 -11.49 6.76
N ARG A 120 2.81 -11.63 6.77
CA ARG A 120 3.69 -11.08 7.80
C ARG A 120 4.58 -9.99 7.20
N HIS A 121 4.48 -8.77 7.72
CA HIS A 121 5.21 -7.60 7.23
C HIS A 121 5.34 -6.53 8.32
N ILE A 122 6.34 -5.64 8.20
CA ILE A 122 6.63 -4.57 9.17
C ILE A 122 5.38 -3.72 9.47
N HIS A 123 4.67 -3.26 8.45
CA HIS A 123 3.47 -2.44 8.64
C HIS A 123 2.38 -3.14 9.47
N GLY A 124 2.24 -4.45 9.32
CA GLY A 124 1.32 -5.26 10.14
C GLY A 124 1.76 -5.30 11.61
N LEU A 125 3.06 -5.49 11.87
CA LEU A 125 3.64 -5.46 13.23
C LEU A 125 3.43 -4.09 13.87
N LEU A 126 3.69 -3.00 13.14
CA LEU A 126 3.49 -1.63 13.63
C LEU A 126 2.04 -1.37 14.02
N ARG A 127 1.08 -1.78 13.21
CA ARG A 127 -0.35 -1.61 13.51
C ARG A 127 -0.80 -2.43 14.71
N ALA A 128 -0.24 -3.63 14.90
CA ALA A 128 -0.56 -4.46 16.05
C ALA A 128 0.06 -3.92 17.35
N ALA A 129 1.31 -3.44 17.29
CA ALA A 129 2.01 -2.89 18.45
C ALA A 129 1.50 -1.49 18.87
N TYR A 130 1.16 -0.65 17.89
CA TYR A 130 0.70 0.73 18.07
C TYR A 130 -0.69 0.94 17.44
N PRO A 131 -1.77 0.39 18.00
CA PRO A 131 -3.09 0.38 17.36
C PRO A 131 -3.67 1.78 17.13
N GLU A 132 -3.42 2.73 18.03
CA GLU A 132 -3.98 4.08 17.94
C GLU A 132 -3.19 4.99 16.99
N ASN A 133 -1.86 4.93 17.05
CA ASN A 133 -1.00 5.79 16.24
C ASN A 133 0.23 5.02 15.72
N PRO A 134 0.06 4.14 14.74
CA PRO A 134 1.15 3.35 14.20
C PRO A 134 2.17 4.23 13.48
N PRO A 135 3.48 4.01 13.71
CA PRO A 135 4.53 4.66 12.94
C PRO A 135 4.35 4.46 11.43
N LYS A 136 4.64 5.51 10.67
CA LYS A 136 4.36 5.61 9.23
C LYS A 136 5.57 5.25 8.41
N LEU A 137 5.32 4.53 7.33
CA LEU A 137 6.35 4.20 6.35
C LEU A 137 6.67 5.43 5.51
N VAL A 138 7.93 5.82 5.45
CA VAL A 138 8.43 6.96 4.66
C VAL A 138 9.31 6.51 3.48
N HIS A 139 9.81 5.29 3.54
CA HIS A 139 10.49 4.58 2.45
C HIS A 139 10.28 3.07 2.58
N ARG A 140 10.83 2.31 1.67
CA ARG A 140 10.75 0.84 1.71
C ARG A 140 12.09 0.22 1.34
N LEU A 141 12.31 -0.97 1.85
CA LEU A 141 13.29 -1.95 1.39
C LEU A 141 12.53 -3.12 0.78
N ASP A 142 13.11 -3.80 -0.18
CA ASP A 142 12.53 -5.01 -0.73
C ASP A 142 12.53 -6.14 0.32
N LYS A 143 11.74 -7.18 0.09
CA LYS A 143 11.55 -8.27 1.05
C LYS A 143 12.89 -8.87 1.47
N ASP A 144 13.74 -9.17 0.50
CA ASP A 144 14.99 -9.89 0.72
C ASP A 144 16.18 -8.97 1.02
N THR A 145 16.00 -7.65 0.94
CA THR A 145 16.97 -6.65 1.37
C THR A 145 16.88 -6.47 2.89
N SER A 146 17.97 -6.61 3.60
CA SER A 146 18.10 -6.29 5.02
C SER A 146 18.65 -4.88 5.24
N GLY A 147 18.53 -4.37 6.46
CA GLY A 147 19.16 -3.11 6.86
C GLY A 147 18.20 -2.06 7.40
N LEU A 148 18.69 -0.84 7.47
CA LEU A 148 18.03 0.28 8.14
C LEU A 148 16.73 0.69 7.44
N LEU A 149 15.63 0.61 8.18
CA LEU A 149 14.32 1.13 7.77
C LEU A 149 13.92 2.22 8.77
N LEU A 150 13.71 3.44 8.25
CA LEU A 150 13.21 4.57 9.03
C LEU A 150 11.69 4.66 8.95
N LEU A 151 11.09 4.96 10.09
CA LEU A 151 9.65 5.09 10.27
C LEU A 151 9.38 6.43 10.95
N ALA A 152 8.37 7.16 10.51
CA ALA A 152 7.96 8.41 11.15
C ALA A 152 6.92 8.13 12.23
N ARG A 153 7.02 8.79 13.39
CA ARG A 153 6.11 8.59 14.51
C ARG A 153 4.83 9.43 14.41
N HIS A 154 4.83 10.49 13.59
CA HIS A 154 3.66 11.35 13.37
C HIS A 154 3.66 11.98 11.97
N ASP A 155 2.54 12.62 11.57
CA ASP A 155 2.32 13.12 10.21
C ASP A 155 3.33 14.18 9.75
N ARG A 156 3.75 15.08 10.65
CA ARG A 156 4.74 16.11 10.32
C ARG A 156 6.07 15.45 9.96
N ALA A 157 6.59 14.57 10.82
CA ALA A 157 7.82 13.84 10.55
C ALA A 157 7.71 12.99 9.27
N ALA A 158 6.55 12.37 9.00
CA ALA A 158 6.34 11.60 7.79
C ALA A 158 6.46 12.46 6.52
N ARG A 159 5.91 13.67 6.51
CA ARG A 159 6.03 14.61 5.38
C ARG A 159 7.48 15.05 5.17
N GLU A 160 8.16 15.47 6.26
CA GLU A 160 9.55 15.94 6.21
C GLU A 160 10.49 14.83 5.71
N MET A 161 10.39 13.62 6.28
CA MET A 161 11.23 12.49 5.88
C MET A 161 10.92 12.02 4.45
N THR A 162 9.65 12.00 4.04
CA THR A 162 9.28 11.62 2.67
C THR A 162 9.83 12.62 1.66
N ALA A 163 9.79 13.92 1.94
CA ALA A 163 10.42 14.94 1.15
C ALA A 163 11.94 14.72 1.07
N GLY A 164 12.61 14.52 2.22
CA GLY A 164 14.05 14.27 2.25
C GLY A 164 14.50 13.03 1.45
N PHE A 165 13.66 11.98 1.38
CA PHE A 165 13.93 10.83 0.50
C PHE A 165 13.68 11.17 -0.98
N ALA A 166 12.69 11.98 -1.31
CA ALA A 166 12.39 12.40 -2.68
C ALA A 166 13.47 13.34 -3.23
N ASP A 167 13.91 14.30 -2.42
CA ASP A 167 14.92 15.31 -2.76
C ASP A 167 16.34 14.77 -2.66
N LYS A 168 16.51 13.50 -2.23
CA LYS A 168 17.81 12.86 -2.01
C LYS A 168 18.71 13.57 -0.97
N THR A 169 18.13 14.36 -0.08
CA THR A 169 18.85 14.94 1.07
C THR A 169 19.15 13.89 2.14
N ILE A 170 18.36 12.82 2.19
CA ILE A 170 18.67 11.62 2.95
C ILE A 170 19.45 10.65 2.07
N ASN A 171 20.74 10.51 2.33
CA ASN A 171 21.62 9.60 1.61
C ASN A 171 21.34 8.15 1.99
N LYS A 172 21.39 7.25 1.00
CA LYS A 172 21.26 5.80 1.20
C LYS A 172 22.48 5.10 0.66
N VAL A 173 23.08 4.24 1.49
CA VAL A 173 24.20 3.40 1.11
C VAL A 173 23.76 1.95 1.16
N TYR A 174 24.07 1.19 0.12
CA TYR A 174 23.80 -0.23 0.02
C TYR A 174 25.09 -0.99 -0.26
N LEU A 175 25.23 -2.13 0.39
CA LEU A 175 26.30 -3.09 0.09
C LEU A 175 25.65 -4.26 -0.66
N ALA A 176 26.25 -4.66 -1.77
CA ALA A 176 25.80 -5.81 -2.56
C ALA A 176 27.01 -6.69 -2.89
N LEU A 177 26.80 -8.01 -2.77
CA LEU A 177 27.72 -9.00 -3.31
C LEU A 177 27.23 -9.34 -4.72
N VAL A 178 28.07 -9.11 -5.69
CA VAL A 178 27.81 -9.42 -7.10
C VAL A 178 28.78 -10.47 -7.58
N ILE A 179 28.33 -11.36 -8.48
CA ILE A 179 29.12 -12.43 -9.12
C ILE A 179 29.33 -12.04 -10.57
#